data_807e834dd680d7c49b2988432107a392
#
_entry.id   807e834dd680d7c49b2988432107a392
#
_cell.length_a   1.000
_cell.length_b   1.000
_cell.length_c   1.000
_cell.angle_alpha   90.00
_cell.angle_beta   90.00
_cell.angle_gamma   90.00
#
_symmetry.space_group_name_H-M   'P 1'
#
loop_
_entity.id
_entity.type
_entity.pdbx_description
1 polymer ?
#
loop_
_entity_poly.entity_id
_entity_poly.type
_entity_poly.pdbx_seq_one_letter_code
_entity_poly.pdbx_strand_id
1 'polypeptide(L)'
;MFPLFGVLGGCSPAFVYMFIDALARAGVKHGMRKDQALQIATQSVLGSAKMIAESSEHPWELVDRVCSPGGTTIEGVLSLKADGLETAVQNAVDAAVEKDSKL
;
A
#
# COMPACT_ATOMS: atom_id res chain seq x y z
N MET A 1 -13.41 22.55 10.16
CA MET A 1 -12.85 21.21 10.27
C MET A 1 -12.67 20.59 8.89
N PHE A 2 -11.55 19.97 8.66
CA PHE A 2 -11.26 19.29 7.40
C PHE A 2 -12.07 17.99 7.33
N PRO A 3 -12.87 17.76 6.29
CA PRO A 3 -13.64 16.52 6.21
C PRO A 3 -12.73 15.28 6.13
N LEU A 4 -13.20 14.18 6.72
CA LEU A 4 -12.42 12.93 6.75
C LEU A 4 -12.01 12.46 5.35
N PHE A 5 -12.91 12.57 4.37
CA PHE A 5 -12.56 12.16 3.00
C PHE A 5 -11.41 13.03 2.44
N GLY A 6 -11.29 14.27 2.89
CA GLY A 6 -10.17 15.13 2.50
C GLY A 6 -8.86 14.68 3.09
N VAL A 7 -8.88 14.16 4.33
CA VAL A 7 -7.68 13.56 4.92
C VAL A 7 -7.29 12.32 4.13
N LEU A 8 -8.23 11.43 3.84
CA LEU A 8 -7.95 10.23 3.06
C LEU A 8 -7.42 10.57 1.67
N GLY A 9 -8.04 11.52 0.99
CA GLY A 9 -7.63 11.90 -0.36
C GLY A 9 -6.40 12.78 -0.42
N GLY A 10 -6.23 13.67 0.58
CA GLY A 10 -5.14 14.64 0.59
C GLY A 10 -3.84 14.12 1.19
N CYS A 11 -3.93 13.24 2.19
CA CYS A 11 -2.75 12.70 2.87
C CYS A 11 -2.28 11.37 2.28
N SER A 12 -3.20 10.56 1.76
CA SER A 12 -2.85 9.23 1.26
C SER A 12 -1.81 9.22 0.14
N PRO A 13 -1.71 10.22 -0.75
CA PRO A 13 -0.65 10.19 -1.74
C PRO A 13 0.75 10.06 -1.13
N ALA A 14 1.02 10.76 -0.02
CA ALA A 14 2.31 10.64 0.67
C ALA A 14 2.52 9.21 1.17
N PHE A 15 1.49 8.58 1.72
CA PHE A 15 1.57 7.20 2.21
C PHE A 15 1.87 6.24 1.06
N VAL A 16 1.24 6.45 -0.09
CA VAL A 16 1.46 5.64 -1.28
C VAL A 16 2.89 5.82 -1.80
N TYR A 17 3.40 7.06 -1.81
CA TYR A 17 4.79 7.31 -2.21
C TYR A 17 5.76 6.53 -1.32
N MET A 18 5.52 6.52 -0.01
CA MET A 18 6.34 5.75 0.93
C MET A 18 6.27 4.26 0.66
N PHE A 19 5.08 3.75 0.36
CA PHE A 19 4.89 2.34 0.06
C PHE A 19 5.63 1.94 -1.22
N ILE A 20 5.52 2.76 -2.27
CA ILE A 20 6.23 2.51 -3.54
C ILE A 20 7.74 2.51 -3.30
N ASP A 21 8.24 3.48 -2.54
CA ASP A 21 9.66 3.54 -2.23
C ASP A 21 10.11 2.30 -1.45
N ALA A 22 9.31 1.86 -0.48
CA ALA A 22 9.63 0.67 0.31
C ALA A 22 9.70 -0.58 -0.56
N LEU A 23 8.77 -0.75 -1.50
CA LEU A 23 8.82 -1.84 -2.47
C LEU A 23 10.09 -1.78 -3.31
N ALA A 24 10.43 -0.59 -3.81
CA ALA A 24 11.61 -0.41 -4.64
C ALA A 24 12.89 -0.75 -3.86
N ARG A 25 12.98 -0.29 -2.60
CA ARG A 25 14.14 -0.58 -1.76
C ARG A 25 14.27 -2.07 -1.46
N ALA A 26 13.15 -2.78 -1.32
CA ALA A 26 13.18 -4.21 -1.15
C ALA A 26 13.76 -4.90 -2.39
N GLY A 27 13.42 -4.40 -3.60
CA GLY A 27 14.01 -4.89 -4.83
C GLY A 27 15.52 -4.65 -4.88
N VAL A 28 15.96 -3.46 -4.45
CA VAL A 28 17.38 -3.13 -4.38
C VAL A 28 18.10 -4.05 -3.40
N LYS A 29 17.49 -4.34 -2.25
CA LYS A 29 18.07 -5.26 -1.28
C LYS A 29 18.37 -6.63 -1.89
N HIS A 30 17.57 -7.06 -2.84
CA HIS A 30 17.74 -8.34 -3.52
C HIS A 30 18.51 -8.25 -4.84
N GLY A 31 19.17 -7.11 -5.09
CA GLY A 31 20.11 -6.96 -6.21
C GLY A 31 19.57 -6.26 -7.45
N MET A 32 18.36 -5.72 -7.40
CA MET A 32 17.80 -4.98 -8.53
C MET A 32 18.35 -3.56 -8.56
N ARG A 33 18.55 -2.99 -9.76
CA ARG A 33 18.93 -1.57 -9.90
C ARG A 33 17.79 -0.69 -9.40
N LYS A 34 18.14 0.40 -8.73
CA LYS A 34 17.15 1.28 -8.09
C LYS A 34 16.14 1.86 -9.07
N ASP A 35 16.60 2.33 -10.24
CA ASP A 35 15.70 2.91 -11.25
C ASP A 35 14.70 1.88 -11.76
N GLN A 36 15.16 0.66 -12.01
CA GLN A 36 14.32 -0.43 -12.46
C GLN A 36 13.33 -0.85 -11.38
N ALA A 37 13.81 -0.97 -10.13
CA ALA A 37 12.95 -1.34 -9.00
C ALA A 37 11.83 -0.33 -8.80
N LEU A 38 12.14 0.97 -8.90
CA LEU A 38 11.15 2.02 -8.75
C LEU A 38 10.11 1.98 -9.88
N GLN A 39 10.55 1.74 -11.10
CA GLN A 39 9.65 1.64 -12.25
C GLN A 39 8.66 0.48 -12.07
N ILE A 40 9.17 -0.68 -11.68
CA ILE A 40 8.33 -1.87 -11.48
C ILE A 40 7.36 -1.65 -10.32
N ALA A 41 7.83 -1.12 -9.20
CA ALA A 41 6.99 -0.86 -8.03
C ALA A 41 5.87 0.13 -8.37
N THR A 42 6.20 1.21 -9.08
CA THR A 42 5.23 2.22 -9.50
C THR A 42 4.16 1.61 -10.40
N GLN A 43 4.58 0.85 -11.40
CA GLN A 43 3.64 0.23 -12.35
C GLN A 43 2.74 -0.78 -11.65
N SER A 44 3.28 -1.54 -10.70
CA SER A 44 2.51 -2.51 -9.93
C SER A 44 1.42 -1.82 -9.10
N VAL A 45 1.75 -0.74 -8.42
CA VAL A 45 0.78 0.00 -7.61
C VAL A 45 -0.28 0.64 -8.49
N LEU A 46 0.13 1.23 -9.61
CA LEU A 46 -0.80 1.84 -10.56
C LEU A 46 -1.82 0.80 -11.08
N GLY A 47 -1.34 -0.34 -11.53
CA GLY A 47 -2.21 -1.41 -12.03
C GLY A 47 -3.10 -1.99 -10.97
N SER A 48 -2.60 -2.14 -9.75
CA SER A 48 -3.38 -2.66 -8.61
C SER A 48 -4.49 -1.69 -8.22
N ALA A 49 -4.22 -0.39 -8.19
CA ALA A 49 -5.22 0.62 -7.90
C ALA A 49 -6.32 0.62 -8.97
N LYS A 50 -5.91 0.51 -10.24
CA LYS A 50 -6.85 0.45 -11.35
C LYS A 50 -7.75 -0.79 -11.26
N MET A 51 -7.16 -1.94 -10.90
CA MET A 51 -7.91 -3.17 -10.72
C MET A 51 -9.00 -3.00 -9.67
N ILE A 52 -8.67 -2.40 -8.52
CA ILE A 52 -9.63 -2.13 -7.46
C ILE A 52 -10.72 -1.16 -7.96
N ALA A 53 -10.33 -0.12 -8.67
CA ALA A 53 -11.27 0.91 -9.15
C ALA A 53 -12.28 0.34 -10.14
N GLU A 54 -11.88 -0.63 -10.95
CA GLU A 54 -12.72 -1.19 -12.01
C GLU A 54 -13.42 -2.50 -11.61
N SER A 55 -13.04 -3.07 -10.47
CA SER A 55 -13.62 -4.32 -9.99
C SER A 55 -14.79 -4.04 -9.05
N SER A 56 -15.78 -4.95 -9.07
CA SER A 56 -16.85 -4.93 -8.07
C SER A 56 -16.52 -5.78 -6.85
N GLU A 57 -15.36 -6.43 -6.85
CA GLU A 57 -14.98 -7.34 -5.77
C GLU A 57 -14.25 -6.60 -4.65
N HIS A 58 -14.39 -7.14 -3.44
CA HIS A 58 -13.67 -6.61 -2.29
C HIS A 58 -12.15 -6.79 -2.50
N PRO A 59 -11.31 -5.84 -2.03
CA PRO A 59 -9.85 -5.98 -2.16
C PRO A 59 -9.31 -7.31 -1.65
N TRP A 60 -9.86 -7.87 -0.57
CA TRP A 60 -9.41 -9.16 -0.05
C TRP A 60 -9.68 -10.32 -1.00
N GLU A 61 -10.75 -10.26 -1.79
CA GLU A 61 -10.99 -11.26 -2.83
C GLU A 61 -9.91 -11.20 -3.91
N LEU A 62 -9.46 -9.99 -4.24
CA LEU A 62 -8.38 -9.81 -5.21
C LEU A 62 -7.06 -10.33 -4.65
N VAL A 63 -6.80 -10.15 -3.35
CA VAL A 63 -5.64 -10.74 -2.68
C VAL A 63 -5.67 -12.26 -2.82
N ASP A 64 -6.82 -12.87 -2.52
CA ASP A 64 -6.95 -14.32 -2.58
C ASP A 64 -6.67 -14.86 -3.98
N ARG A 65 -7.05 -14.13 -5.01
CA ARG A 65 -6.84 -14.56 -6.40
C ARG A 65 -5.37 -14.65 -6.79
N VAL A 66 -4.51 -13.83 -6.18
CA VAL A 66 -3.09 -13.83 -6.50
C VAL A 66 -2.25 -14.61 -5.49
N CYS A 67 -2.91 -15.22 -4.50
CA CYS A 67 -2.24 -16.02 -3.48
C CYS A 67 -2.48 -17.51 -3.73
N SER A 68 -1.60 -18.13 -4.48
CA SER A 68 -1.67 -19.58 -4.69
C SER A 68 -1.20 -20.31 -3.43
N PRO A 69 -1.72 -21.54 -3.18
CA PRO A 69 -1.29 -22.33 -2.03
C PRO A 69 0.23 -22.56 -2.04
N GLY A 70 0.89 -22.21 -0.93
CA GLY A 70 2.33 -22.38 -0.79
C GLY A 70 3.18 -21.45 -1.64
N GLY A 71 2.58 -20.45 -2.30
CA GLY A 71 3.30 -19.56 -3.20
C GLY A 71 3.99 -18.40 -2.49
N THR A 72 4.69 -17.60 -3.27
CA THR A 72 5.48 -16.47 -2.74
C THR A 72 4.58 -15.32 -2.26
N THR A 73 3.48 -15.08 -2.94
CA THR A 73 2.59 -13.95 -2.60
C THR A 73 1.97 -14.13 -1.22
N ILE A 74 1.48 -15.33 -0.90
CA ILE A 74 0.87 -15.55 0.41
C ILE A 74 1.90 -15.38 1.54
N GLU A 75 3.14 -15.79 1.33
CA GLU A 75 4.20 -15.58 2.32
C GLU A 75 4.41 -14.10 2.58
N GLY A 76 4.44 -13.28 1.53
CA GLY A 76 4.58 -11.84 1.67
C GLY A 76 3.39 -11.21 2.38
N VAL A 77 2.17 -11.63 2.03
CA VAL A 77 0.95 -11.11 2.66
C VAL A 77 0.95 -11.39 4.17
N LEU A 78 1.28 -12.62 4.56
CA LEU A 78 1.31 -12.98 5.98
C LEU A 78 2.41 -12.23 6.73
N SER A 79 3.54 -11.98 6.09
CA SER A 79 4.61 -11.17 6.68
C SER A 79 4.14 -9.73 6.94
N LEU A 80 3.46 -9.12 5.97
CA LEU A 80 2.93 -7.77 6.14
C LEU A 80 1.89 -7.71 7.26
N LYS A 81 1.03 -8.72 7.35
CA LYS A 81 0.06 -8.78 8.45
C LYS A 81 0.76 -8.90 9.81
N ALA A 82 1.74 -9.77 9.91
CA ALA A 82 2.49 -9.98 11.15
C ALA A 82 3.21 -8.70 11.60
N ASP A 83 3.72 -7.93 10.65
CA ASP A 83 4.42 -6.68 10.93
C ASP A 83 3.49 -5.49 11.13
N GLY A 84 2.17 -5.70 11.03
CA GLY A 84 1.19 -4.68 11.38
C GLY A 84 0.90 -3.65 10.30
N LEU A 85 0.90 -4.05 9.02
CA LEU A 85 0.60 -3.12 7.93
C LEU A 85 -0.71 -2.39 8.16
N GLU A 86 -1.77 -3.12 8.49
CA GLU A 86 -3.10 -2.54 8.67
C GLU A 86 -3.12 -1.55 9.84
N THR A 87 -2.49 -1.91 10.94
CA THR A 87 -2.39 -1.04 12.12
C THR A 87 -1.57 0.21 11.82
N ALA A 88 -0.47 0.07 11.09
CA ALA A 88 0.37 1.21 10.72
C ALA A 88 -0.41 2.21 9.88
N VAL A 89 -1.21 1.73 8.92
CA VAL A 89 -2.03 2.60 8.06
C VAL A 89 -3.10 3.30 8.88
N GLN A 90 -3.81 2.56 9.75
CA GLN A 90 -4.83 3.15 10.63
C GLN A 90 -4.23 4.23 11.52
N ASN A 91 -3.08 3.96 12.12
CA ASN A 91 -2.40 4.93 12.98
C ASN A 91 -1.99 6.19 12.22
N ALA A 92 -1.58 6.04 10.96
CA ALA A 92 -1.21 7.19 10.14
C ALA A 92 -2.42 8.08 9.86
N VAL A 93 -3.56 7.47 9.56
CA VAL A 93 -4.81 8.23 9.33
C VAL A 93 -5.25 8.89 10.64
N ASP A 94 -5.19 8.18 11.76
CA ASP A 94 -5.55 8.73 13.07
C ASP A 94 -4.69 9.96 13.40
N ALA A 95 -3.39 9.88 13.16
CA ALA A 95 -2.49 10.99 13.41
C ALA A 95 -2.82 12.22 12.55
N ALA A 96 -3.14 11.99 11.28
CA ALA A 96 -3.51 13.07 10.38
C ALA A 96 -4.83 13.72 10.80
N VAL A 97 -5.82 12.91 11.18
CA VAL A 97 -7.12 13.39 11.66
C VAL A 97 -6.95 14.20 12.94
N GLU A 98 -6.16 13.69 13.89
CA GLU A 98 -5.91 14.38 15.15
C GLU A 98 -5.24 15.73 14.93
N LYS A 99 -4.24 15.80 14.08
CA LYS A 99 -3.55 17.05 13.76
C LYS A 99 -4.50 18.06 13.12
N ASP A 100 -5.31 17.60 12.18
CA ASP A 100 -6.27 18.45 11.48
C ASP A 100 -7.29 19.02 12.46
N SER A 101 -7.78 18.20 13.40
CA SER A 101 -8.80 18.65 14.37
C SER A 101 -8.26 19.68 15.36
N LYS A 102 -6.94 19.84 15.47
CA LYS A 102 -6.32 20.85 16.34
C LYS A 102 -6.05 22.17 15.65
N LEU A 103 -6.27 22.21 14.36
CA LEU A 103 -6.10 23.43 13.57
C LEU A 103 -7.38 24.27 13.65
#